data_922aa2fa2e0b6ff72f53139afea6a71e
#
_entry.id   922aa2fa2e0b6ff72f53139afea6a71e
#
_cell.length_a   1.000
_cell.length_b   1.000
_cell.length_c   1.000
_cell.angle_alpha   90.00
_cell.angle_beta   90.00
_cell.angle_gamma   90.00
#
_symmetry.space_group_name_H-M   'P 1'
#
loop_
_entity.id
_entity.type
_entity.pdbx_description
1 polymer ?
#
loop_
_entity_poly.entity_id
_entity_poly.type
_entity_poly.pdbx_seq_one_letter_code
_entity_poly.pdbx_strand_id
1 'polypeptide(L)'
;MESDSDDYDAGALKQYVRQKEKPKLFSLFKNPFSRKPVIYDTLQARLTCQDLVKAMQNQGFMHAGVSLNTTTEGKKLDAKYILHPGIPYVMGKVEYDVEDENIQNILHLDEPDNQNLKPGMRFSVEALDNERKRIANLLMDDGYFRFNKDFIYFSADTIAGQNDIALTLHLTKYKASSNAPETDHPRYQIRNINYLSNDSDRIHLRRQVLLNATALKEGRPYSASALQRTYNNFARLQAVKYTNIRFAEVPDSNRIAYVGESQNAGDDDFNRLLDCNIQVSTNKPSTISFQPEGTNTAGDFGAAASLTYTNRNLFRGSEQLSIEFRGAYEAITGLEGYQDQNYTEYSVEGKLVFPRFVAPFLSKNFRRRQTANSELSVSWD
;
A
#
# COMPACT_ATOMS: atom_id res chain seq x y z
N MET A 1 -38.13 -41.24 -32.51
CA MET A 1 -38.14 -39.77 -32.38
C MET A 1 -36.75 -39.37 -31.89
N GLU A 2 -35.89 -39.14 -32.89
CA GLU A 2 -34.48 -38.81 -32.69
C GLU A 2 -34.35 -37.33 -32.30
N SER A 3 -33.55 -37.08 -31.29
CA SER A 3 -33.16 -35.74 -30.90
C SER A 3 -31.90 -35.37 -31.68
N ASP A 4 -32.01 -34.45 -32.62
CA ASP A 4 -30.88 -33.80 -33.27
C ASP A 4 -30.06 -33.01 -32.24
N SER A 5 -28.86 -33.50 -31.96
CA SER A 5 -27.83 -32.76 -31.26
C SER A 5 -27.02 -31.96 -32.29
N ASP A 6 -27.26 -30.67 -32.37
CA ASP A 6 -26.42 -29.76 -33.15
C ASP A 6 -24.99 -29.72 -32.58
N ASP A 7 -24.15 -30.55 -33.19
CA ASP A 7 -22.72 -30.62 -32.92
C ASP A 7 -22.05 -29.41 -33.62
N TYR A 8 -21.93 -28.29 -32.90
CA TYR A 8 -21.22 -27.13 -33.40
C TYR A 8 -19.72 -27.40 -33.42
N ASP A 9 -19.18 -27.62 -34.62
CA ASP A 9 -17.74 -27.80 -34.86
C ASP A 9 -16.95 -26.58 -34.44
N ALA A 10 -16.39 -26.63 -33.22
CA ALA A 10 -15.51 -25.60 -32.66
C ALA A 10 -14.24 -25.37 -33.49
N GLY A 11 -13.89 -26.29 -34.40
CA GLY A 11 -12.79 -26.18 -35.36
C GLY A 11 -13.09 -25.21 -36.50
N ALA A 12 -14.32 -25.26 -37.04
CA ALA A 12 -14.78 -24.38 -38.11
C ALA A 12 -14.89 -22.94 -37.62
N LEU A 13 -15.34 -22.71 -36.39
CA LEU A 13 -15.43 -21.38 -35.79
C LEU A 13 -14.03 -20.76 -35.57
N LYS A 14 -13.03 -21.56 -35.16
CA LYS A 14 -11.63 -21.10 -35.00
C LYS A 14 -10.98 -20.75 -36.35
N GLN A 15 -11.29 -21.50 -37.40
CA GLN A 15 -10.81 -21.18 -38.74
C GLN A 15 -11.45 -19.90 -39.33
N TYR A 16 -12.75 -19.69 -39.09
CA TYR A 16 -13.45 -18.47 -39.52
C TYR A 16 -12.94 -17.21 -38.83
N VAL A 17 -12.61 -17.31 -37.55
CA VAL A 17 -11.99 -16.22 -36.77
C VAL A 17 -10.57 -15.94 -37.24
N ARG A 18 -9.76 -16.98 -37.53
CA ARG A 18 -8.39 -16.82 -38.07
C ARG A 18 -8.31 -16.22 -39.46
N GLN A 19 -9.29 -16.45 -40.34
CA GLN A 19 -9.31 -15.84 -41.67
C GLN A 19 -9.65 -14.35 -41.69
N LYS A 20 -10.26 -13.81 -40.59
CA LYS A 20 -10.57 -12.38 -40.47
C LYS A 20 -9.43 -11.54 -39.90
N GLU A 21 -8.39 -12.16 -39.38
CA GLU A 21 -7.23 -11.45 -38.77
C GLU A 21 -6.04 -11.41 -39.72
N LYS A 22 -6.20 -10.77 -40.88
CA LYS A 22 -5.04 -10.27 -41.64
C LYS A 22 -4.68 -8.89 -41.08
N PRO A 23 -3.47 -8.67 -40.55
CA PRO A 23 -3.08 -7.36 -40.03
C PRO A 23 -2.90 -6.40 -41.23
N LYS A 24 -3.85 -5.51 -41.41
CA LYS A 24 -3.66 -4.34 -42.26
C LYS A 24 -2.79 -3.35 -41.46
N LEU A 25 -1.72 -2.86 -42.08
CA LEU A 25 -0.77 -1.89 -41.51
C LEU A 25 -1.43 -0.62 -40.95
N PHE A 26 -2.70 -0.36 -41.29
CA PHE A 26 -3.54 0.76 -40.85
C PHE A 26 -4.30 0.50 -39.53
N SER A 27 -4.14 -0.66 -38.89
CA SER A 27 -4.84 -0.94 -37.61
C SER A 27 -4.18 -0.31 -36.39
N LEU A 28 -3.02 0.33 -36.53
CA LEU A 28 -2.33 1.04 -35.47
C LEU A 28 -3.03 2.32 -34.96
N PHE A 29 -3.99 2.83 -35.77
CA PHE A 29 -4.81 4.01 -35.42
C PHE A 29 -6.26 3.65 -35.05
N LYS A 30 -6.56 2.41 -34.68
CA LYS A 30 -7.88 2.09 -34.13
C LYS A 30 -8.04 2.82 -32.82
N ASN A 31 -9.00 3.75 -32.77
CA ASN A 31 -9.40 4.51 -31.61
C ASN A 31 -9.33 3.67 -30.34
N PRO A 32 -8.51 4.03 -29.34
CA PRO A 32 -8.42 3.30 -28.06
C PRO A 32 -9.73 3.31 -27.27
N PHE A 33 -10.74 4.04 -27.74
CA PHE A 33 -12.06 4.17 -27.12
C PHE A 33 -13.17 3.28 -27.70
N SER A 34 -12.92 2.50 -28.75
CA SER A 34 -13.93 1.57 -29.23
C SER A 34 -13.95 0.31 -28.35
N ARG A 35 -14.71 0.35 -27.26
CA ARG A 35 -15.01 -0.85 -26.46
C ARG A 35 -15.77 -1.84 -27.33
N LYS A 36 -15.39 -3.12 -27.30
CA LYS A 36 -16.16 -4.19 -27.94
C LYS A 36 -17.60 -4.14 -27.36
N PRO A 37 -18.63 -4.32 -28.20
CA PRO A 37 -20.00 -4.36 -27.69
C PRO A 37 -20.11 -5.49 -26.64
N VAL A 38 -20.69 -5.17 -25.50
CA VAL A 38 -20.96 -6.15 -24.44
C VAL A 38 -22.21 -6.93 -24.86
N ILE A 39 -22.09 -8.24 -24.94
CA ILE A 39 -23.21 -9.12 -25.22
C ILE A 39 -23.93 -9.41 -23.88
N TYR A 40 -25.25 -9.27 -23.86
CA TYR A 40 -26.04 -9.58 -22.69
C TYR A 40 -26.04 -11.08 -22.41
N ASP A 41 -25.66 -11.44 -21.20
CA ASP A 41 -25.70 -12.82 -20.69
C ASP A 41 -26.69 -12.89 -19.51
N THR A 42 -27.70 -13.72 -19.66
CA THR A 42 -28.76 -13.90 -18.66
C THR A 42 -28.23 -14.51 -17.36
N LEU A 43 -27.24 -15.41 -17.45
CA LEU A 43 -26.61 -16.02 -16.26
C LEU A 43 -25.84 -14.96 -15.48
N GLN A 44 -25.02 -14.18 -16.20
CA GLN A 44 -24.25 -13.10 -15.58
C GLN A 44 -25.16 -12.04 -14.95
N ALA A 45 -26.29 -11.71 -15.58
CA ALA A 45 -27.24 -10.77 -15.03
C ALA A 45 -27.90 -11.28 -13.72
N ARG A 46 -28.17 -12.60 -13.62
CA ARG A 46 -28.68 -13.21 -12.36
C ARG A 46 -27.61 -13.20 -11.27
N LEU A 47 -26.35 -13.55 -11.61
CA LEU A 47 -25.24 -13.48 -10.66
C LEU A 47 -25.06 -12.05 -10.15
N THR A 48 -25.18 -11.05 -11.01
CA THR A 48 -25.15 -9.63 -10.62
C THR A 48 -26.24 -9.27 -9.63
N CYS A 49 -27.48 -9.82 -9.80
CA CYS A 49 -28.54 -9.62 -8.81
C CYS A 49 -28.15 -10.19 -7.43
N GLN A 50 -27.58 -11.41 -7.41
CA GLN A 50 -27.13 -12.02 -6.16
C GLN A 50 -25.98 -11.23 -5.50
N ASP A 51 -25.02 -10.75 -6.29
CA ASP A 51 -23.91 -9.95 -5.79
C ASP A 51 -24.39 -8.60 -5.22
N LEU A 52 -25.39 -7.95 -5.87
CA LEU A 52 -26.01 -6.74 -5.36
C LEU A 52 -26.76 -6.98 -4.04
N VAL A 53 -27.48 -8.11 -3.91
CA VAL A 53 -28.12 -8.50 -2.63
C VAL A 53 -27.06 -8.67 -1.54
N LYS A 54 -25.99 -9.44 -1.80
CA LYS A 54 -24.88 -9.62 -0.85
C LYS A 54 -24.20 -8.29 -0.48
N ALA A 55 -24.00 -7.41 -1.47
CA ALA A 55 -23.43 -6.08 -1.22
C ALA A 55 -24.31 -5.25 -0.27
N MET A 56 -25.64 -5.30 -0.43
CA MET A 56 -26.57 -4.62 0.48
C MET A 56 -26.60 -5.29 1.86
N GLN A 57 -26.56 -6.62 1.95
CA GLN A 57 -26.46 -7.34 3.22
C GLN A 57 -25.20 -6.98 3.98
N ASN A 58 -24.05 -6.90 3.29
CA ASN A 58 -22.80 -6.44 3.89
C ASN A 58 -22.85 -5.00 4.41
N GLN A 59 -23.82 -4.21 3.97
CA GLN A 59 -24.11 -2.85 4.41
C GLN A 59 -25.22 -2.77 5.45
N GLY A 60 -25.66 -3.92 5.99
CA GLY A 60 -26.66 -3.99 7.05
C GLY A 60 -28.11 -4.13 6.58
N PHE A 61 -28.38 -4.22 5.29
CA PHE A 61 -29.71 -4.44 4.74
C PHE A 61 -29.98 -5.94 4.59
N MET A 62 -30.22 -6.64 5.71
CA MET A 62 -30.29 -8.12 5.73
C MET A 62 -31.45 -8.67 4.89
N HIS A 63 -32.56 -7.92 4.76
CA HIS A 63 -33.75 -8.30 3.97
C HIS A 63 -33.77 -7.66 2.58
N ALA A 64 -32.61 -7.23 2.07
CA ALA A 64 -32.51 -6.62 0.76
C ALA A 64 -32.89 -7.57 -0.38
N GLY A 65 -33.58 -7.04 -1.39
CA GLY A 65 -33.90 -7.72 -2.62
C GLY A 65 -33.49 -6.91 -3.86
N VAL A 66 -33.33 -7.62 -4.98
CA VAL A 66 -33.04 -6.99 -6.29
C VAL A 66 -33.97 -7.59 -7.34
N SER A 67 -34.64 -6.73 -8.10
CA SER A 67 -35.38 -7.14 -9.28
C SER A 67 -34.72 -6.62 -10.55
N LEU A 68 -34.75 -7.46 -11.61
CA LEU A 68 -34.15 -7.14 -12.90
C LEU A 68 -35.27 -6.91 -13.93
N ASN A 69 -35.31 -5.74 -14.53
CA ASN A 69 -36.16 -5.41 -15.65
C ASN A 69 -35.29 -5.24 -16.91
N THR A 70 -35.70 -5.90 -18.00
CA THR A 70 -34.99 -5.79 -19.27
C THR A 70 -35.93 -5.26 -20.35
N THR A 71 -35.50 -4.26 -21.10
CA THR A 71 -36.20 -3.72 -22.28
C THR A 71 -35.31 -3.87 -23.49
N THR A 72 -35.88 -4.33 -24.62
CA THR A 72 -35.12 -4.55 -25.86
C THR A 72 -35.63 -3.61 -26.93
N GLU A 73 -34.72 -2.81 -27.50
CA GLU A 73 -34.98 -1.94 -28.65
C GLU A 73 -34.06 -2.31 -29.80
N GLY A 74 -34.57 -3.06 -30.76
CA GLY A 74 -33.82 -3.56 -31.90
C GLY A 74 -32.68 -4.51 -31.45
N LYS A 75 -31.41 -4.08 -31.59
CA LYS A 75 -30.22 -4.85 -31.20
C LYS A 75 -29.64 -4.39 -29.87
N LYS A 76 -30.27 -3.45 -29.18
CA LYS A 76 -29.84 -2.97 -27.89
C LYS A 76 -30.77 -3.53 -26.82
N LEU A 77 -30.18 -3.95 -25.69
CA LEU A 77 -30.89 -4.40 -24.50
C LEU A 77 -30.45 -3.52 -23.33
N ASP A 78 -31.43 -2.91 -22.68
CA ASP A 78 -31.25 -2.14 -21.45
C ASP A 78 -31.66 -3.02 -20.26
N ALA A 79 -30.70 -3.27 -19.37
CA ALA A 79 -30.90 -4.04 -18.13
C ALA A 79 -30.96 -3.07 -16.95
N LYS A 80 -32.10 -3.02 -16.25
CA LYS A 80 -32.33 -2.14 -15.10
C LYS A 80 -32.44 -2.98 -13.82
N TYR A 81 -31.46 -2.83 -12.95
CA TYR A 81 -31.47 -3.44 -11.62
C TYR A 81 -32.19 -2.49 -10.64
N ILE A 82 -33.28 -2.95 -10.06
CA ILE A 82 -34.07 -2.18 -9.07
C ILE A 82 -33.73 -2.76 -7.70
N LEU A 83 -33.18 -1.92 -6.83
CA LEU A 83 -32.75 -2.29 -5.48
C LEU A 83 -33.88 -2.04 -4.49
N HIS A 84 -34.16 -3.03 -3.63
CA HIS A 84 -35.11 -2.97 -2.53
C HIS A 84 -34.37 -3.18 -1.21
N PRO A 85 -33.75 -2.16 -0.61
CA PRO A 85 -32.85 -2.33 0.54
C PRO A 85 -33.58 -2.76 1.82
N GLY A 86 -34.83 -2.33 2.04
CA GLY A 86 -35.52 -2.55 3.31
C GLY A 86 -34.95 -1.69 4.44
N ILE A 87 -35.25 -2.08 5.69
CA ILE A 87 -34.78 -1.38 6.90
C ILE A 87 -33.36 -1.87 7.25
N PRO A 88 -32.38 -0.96 7.47
CA PRO A 88 -31.04 -1.35 7.86
C PRO A 88 -31.01 -1.83 9.31
N TYR A 89 -30.15 -2.78 9.58
CA TYR A 89 -29.77 -3.15 10.94
C TYR A 89 -28.75 -2.16 11.50
N VAL A 90 -28.85 -1.87 12.80
CA VAL A 90 -27.93 -1.01 13.54
C VAL A 90 -27.16 -1.83 14.58
N MET A 91 -25.97 -1.36 14.92
CA MET A 91 -25.17 -1.95 15.98
C MET A 91 -25.75 -1.59 17.33
N GLY A 92 -26.07 -2.59 18.12
CA GLY A 92 -26.46 -2.46 19.52
C GLY A 92 -25.23 -2.40 20.43
N LYS A 93 -25.25 -3.21 21.50
CA LYS A 93 -24.11 -3.35 22.42
C LYS A 93 -22.95 -4.08 21.75
N VAL A 94 -21.72 -3.60 21.98
CA VAL A 94 -20.48 -4.30 21.57
C VAL A 94 -19.77 -4.76 22.84
N GLU A 95 -19.55 -6.07 22.98
CA GLU A 95 -18.87 -6.70 24.11
C GLU A 95 -17.56 -7.33 23.63
N TYR A 96 -16.60 -7.46 24.56
CA TYR A 96 -15.29 -8.07 24.30
C TYR A 96 -15.17 -9.31 25.19
N ASP A 97 -15.08 -10.49 24.59
CA ASP A 97 -14.86 -11.78 25.24
C ASP A 97 -13.45 -12.26 24.90
N VAL A 98 -12.49 -11.84 25.72
CA VAL A 98 -11.06 -12.10 25.54
C VAL A 98 -10.52 -12.76 26.79
N GLU A 99 -10.01 -14.00 26.66
CA GLU A 99 -9.46 -14.77 27.78
C GLU A 99 -8.04 -14.35 28.18
N ASP A 100 -7.25 -13.80 27.23
CA ASP A 100 -5.88 -13.32 27.48
C ASP A 100 -5.93 -12.00 28.26
N GLU A 101 -5.52 -12.05 29.56
CA GLU A 101 -5.58 -10.89 30.47
C GLU A 101 -4.72 -9.71 29.97
N ASN A 102 -3.58 -9.97 29.32
CA ASN A 102 -2.70 -8.93 28.83
C ASN A 102 -3.36 -8.19 27.65
N ILE A 103 -3.96 -8.93 26.74
CA ILE A 103 -4.69 -8.35 25.60
C ILE A 103 -5.94 -7.63 26.11
N GLN A 104 -6.67 -8.21 27.06
CA GLN A 104 -7.83 -7.58 27.67
C GLN A 104 -7.47 -6.21 28.28
N ASN A 105 -6.36 -6.14 29.02
CA ASN A 105 -5.87 -4.89 29.61
C ASN A 105 -5.53 -3.84 28.54
N ILE A 106 -4.88 -4.24 27.43
CA ILE A 106 -4.56 -3.34 26.32
C ILE A 106 -5.85 -2.78 25.70
N LEU A 107 -6.85 -3.63 25.49
CA LEU A 107 -8.12 -3.23 24.90
C LEU A 107 -8.96 -2.33 25.84
N HIS A 108 -8.85 -2.52 27.16
CA HIS A 108 -9.50 -1.66 28.15
C HIS A 108 -8.84 -0.30 28.29
N LEU A 109 -7.53 -0.21 28.10
CA LEU A 109 -6.79 1.05 28.09
C LEU A 109 -6.97 1.85 26.79
N ASP A 110 -7.50 1.23 25.75
CA ASP A 110 -7.79 1.89 24.49
C ASP A 110 -8.99 2.84 24.64
N GLU A 111 -8.79 4.09 24.22
CA GLU A 111 -9.83 5.11 24.35
C GLU A 111 -11.07 4.75 23.49
N PRO A 112 -12.32 4.88 24.05
CA PRO A 112 -13.53 4.54 23.31
C PRO A 112 -13.69 5.32 21.99
N ASP A 113 -13.09 6.51 21.89
CA ASP A 113 -13.13 7.32 20.68
C ASP A 113 -12.32 6.72 19.52
N ASN A 114 -11.35 5.88 19.81
CA ASN A 114 -10.55 5.16 18.82
C ASN A 114 -11.28 3.96 18.21
N GLN A 115 -12.35 3.49 18.85
CA GLN A 115 -13.11 2.32 18.38
C GLN A 115 -13.94 2.67 17.15
N ASN A 116 -13.88 1.81 16.11
CA ASN A 116 -14.67 1.98 14.89
C ASN A 116 -16.13 1.54 15.06
N LEU A 117 -16.43 0.73 16.06
CA LEU A 117 -17.76 0.21 16.33
C LEU A 117 -18.40 0.99 17.47
N LYS A 118 -19.49 1.73 17.15
CA LYS A 118 -20.24 2.50 18.15
C LYS A 118 -21.71 2.08 18.12
N PRO A 119 -22.37 1.97 19.28
CA PRO A 119 -23.80 1.71 19.33
C PRO A 119 -24.60 2.73 18.51
N GLY A 120 -25.64 2.27 17.80
CA GLY A 120 -26.48 3.10 16.93
C GLY A 120 -25.92 3.31 15.51
N MET A 121 -24.70 2.90 15.22
CA MET A 121 -24.19 2.91 13.84
C MET A 121 -24.87 1.82 13.01
N ARG A 122 -25.04 2.09 11.71
CA ARG A 122 -25.51 1.06 10.78
C ARG A 122 -24.52 -0.11 10.75
N PHE A 123 -25.04 -1.33 10.84
CA PHE A 123 -24.22 -2.54 10.71
C PHE A 123 -23.53 -2.56 9.33
N SER A 124 -22.26 -2.90 9.33
CA SER A 124 -21.47 -3.07 8.12
C SER A 124 -20.34 -4.08 8.35
N VAL A 125 -20.23 -5.05 7.46
CA VAL A 125 -19.12 -6.02 7.49
C VAL A 125 -17.77 -5.31 7.32
N GLU A 126 -17.74 -4.23 6.55
CA GLU A 126 -16.53 -3.40 6.40
C GLU A 126 -16.13 -2.74 7.73
N ALA A 127 -17.08 -2.23 8.52
CA ALA A 127 -16.79 -1.65 9.83
C ALA A 127 -16.21 -2.70 10.79
N LEU A 128 -16.75 -3.94 10.77
CA LEU A 128 -16.20 -5.06 11.55
C LEU A 128 -14.77 -5.41 11.11
N ASP A 129 -14.51 -5.49 9.80
CA ASP A 129 -13.15 -5.79 9.31
C ASP A 129 -12.15 -4.66 9.62
N ASN A 130 -12.61 -3.41 9.58
CA ASN A 130 -11.79 -2.26 9.95
C ASN A 130 -11.46 -2.27 11.46
N GLU A 131 -12.40 -2.67 12.32
CA GLU A 131 -12.13 -2.84 13.74
C GLU A 131 -11.16 -4.00 14.01
N ARG A 132 -11.33 -5.14 13.34
CA ARG A 132 -10.36 -6.26 13.41
C ARG A 132 -8.96 -5.81 13.02
N LYS A 133 -8.83 -5.03 11.95
CA LYS A 133 -7.54 -4.46 11.51
C LYS A 133 -6.97 -3.48 12.54
N ARG A 134 -7.82 -2.62 13.11
CA ARG A 134 -7.40 -1.65 14.12
C ARG A 134 -6.83 -2.35 15.36
N ILE A 135 -7.58 -3.31 15.90
CA ILE A 135 -7.15 -4.11 17.06
C ILE A 135 -5.88 -4.90 16.73
N ALA A 136 -5.80 -5.54 15.56
CA ALA A 136 -4.60 -6.26 15.16
C ALA A 136 -3.37 -5.33 15.09
N ASN A 137 -3.52 -4.12 14.54
CA ASN A 137 -2.44 -3.14 14.49
C ASN A 137 -2.05 -2.65 15.91
N LEU A 138 -3.03 -2.41 16.79
CA LEU A 138 -2.78 -2.02 18.18
C LEU A 138 -1.94 -3.08 18.89
N LEU A 139 -2.33 -4.34 18.80
CA LEU A 139 -1.60 -5.45 19.41
C LEU A 139 -0.21 -5.66 18.77
N MET A 140 -0.12 -5.59 17.44
CA MET A 140 1.18 -5.66 16.76
C MET A 140 2.11 -4.49 17.15
N ASP A 141 1.59 -3.35 17.50
CA ASP A 141 2.39 -2.23 18.01
C ASP A 141 2.88 -2.43 19.44
N ASP A 142 2.22 -3.30 20.18
CA ASP A 142 2.57 -3.65 21.58
C ASP A 142 3.37 -4.97 21.69
N GLY A 143 3.91 -5.47 20.60
CA GLY A 143 4.84 -6.61 20.62
C GLY A 143 4.28 -7.92 20.08
N TYR A 144 3.02 -8.03 19.75
CA TYR A 144 2.42 -9.28 19.26
C TYR A 144 2.74 -9.52 17.76
N PHE A 145 4.00 -9.81 17.46
CA PHE A 145 4.54 -9.97 16.11
C PHE A 145 3.79 -11.00 15.24
N ARG A 146 3.31 -12.09 15.83
CA ARG A 146 2.59 -13.17 15.14
C ARG A 146 1.09 -12.92 15.05
N PHE A 147 0.60 -11.83 15.64
CA PHE A 147 -0.82 -11.51 15.64
C PHE A 147 -1.27 -11.03 14.26
N ASN A 148 -2.50 -11.38 13.89
CA ASN A 148 -3.16 -10.85 12.71
C ASN A 148 -4.69 -10.77 12.94
N LYS A 149 -5.42 -10.09 12.08
CA LYS A 149 -6.86 -9.89 12.21
C LYS A 149 -7.69 -11.18 12.18
N ASP A 150 -7.14 -12.29 11.68
CA ASP A 150 -7.88 -13.55 11.53
C ASP A 150 -8.04 -14.30 12.85
N PHE A 151 -7.30 -13.89 13.88
CA PHE A 151 -7.53 -14.35 15.26
C PHE A 151 -8.78 -13.71 15.88
N ILE A 152 -9.34 -12.65 15.29
CA ILE A 152 -10.49 -11.92 15.78
C ILE A 152 -11.72 -12.29 14.96
N TYR A 153 -12.79 -12.73 15.63
CA TYR A 153 -14.10 -12.94 15.00
C TYR A 153 -15.20 -12.30 15.85
N PHE A 154 -16.34 -12.03 15.22
CA PHE A 154 -17.51 -11.50 15.90
C PHE A 154 -18.64 -12.54 15.86
N SER A 155 -19.30 -12.73 17.00
CA SER A 155 -20.65 -13.28 17.05
C SER A 155 -21.66 -12.13 17.01
N ALA A 156 -22.77 -12.36 16.33
CA ALA A 156 -23.81 -11.37 16.14
C ALA A 156 -25.16 -11.96 16.54
N ASP A 157 -25.78 -11.42 17.58
CA ASP A 157 -27.08 -11.85 18.06
C ASP A 157 -28.15 -10.85 17.66
N THR A 158 -29.25 -11.33 17.08
CA THR A 158 -30.39 -10.54 16.68
C THR A 158 -31.61 -10.93 17.50
N ILE A 159 -32.34 -9.92 17.99
CA ILE A 159 -33.64 -10.13 18.68
C ILE A 159 -34.75 -10.06 17.63
N ALA A 160 -35.61 -11.07 17.61
CA ALA A 160 -36.73 -11.11 16.68
C ALA A 160 -37.64 -9.87 16.85
N GLY A 161 -37.87 -9.15 15.74
CA GLY A 161 -38.68 -7.93 15.72
C GLY A 161 -37.94 -6.64 16.06
N GLN A 162 -36.62 -6.71 16.34
CA GLN A 162 -35.76 -5.55 16.48
C GLN A 162 -34.72 -5.54 15.37
N ASN A 163 -34.31 -4.33 14.95
CA ASN A 163 -33.27 -4.16 13.93
C ASN A 163 -31.90 -3.87 14.57
N ASP A 164 -31.74 -4.21 15.85
CA ASP A 164 -30.48 -4.07 16.60
C ASP A 164 -29.72 -5.38 16.60
N ILE A 165 -28.39 -5.29 16.40
CA ILE A 165 -27.48 -6.44 16.46
C ILE A 165 -26.57 -6.24 17.66
N ALA A 166 -26.63 -7.14 18.65
CA ALA A 166 -25.64 -7.23 19.70
C ALA A 166 -24.41 -7.96 19.13
N LEU A 167 -23.23 -7.38 19.32
CA LEU A 167 -21.98 -7.91 18.82
C LEU A 167 -21.08 -8.32 19.99
N THR A 168 -20.50 -9.51 19.91
CA THR A 168 -19.44 -9.94 20.83
C THR A 168 -18.17 -10.24 20.03
N LEU A 169 -17.09 -9.56 20.38
CA LEU A 169 -15.77 -9.83 19.83
C LEU A 169 -15.13 -10.97 20.61
N HIS A 170 -14.66 -11.97 19.89
CA HIS A 170 -13.93 -13.10 20.42
C HIS A 170 -12.51 -13.15 19.85
N LEU A 171 -11.58 -13.65 20.65
CA LEU A 171 -10.20 -13.87 20.28
C LEU A 171 -9.89 -15.37 20.31
N THR A 172 -9.37 -15.92 19.20
CA THR A 172 -8.87 -17.30 19.18
C THR A 172 -7.47 -17.37 19.76
N LYS A 173 -7.17 -18.46 20.48
CA LYS A 173 -5.83 -18.71 21.03
C LYS A 173 -4.79 -18.95 19.93
N TYR A 174 -3.54 -18.69 20.25
CA TYR A 174 -2.42 -18.91 19.36
C TYR A 174 -2.05 -20.41 19.29
N LYS A 175 -1.75 -20.87 18.07
CA LYS A 175 -1.16 -22.20 17.78
C LYS A 175 0.09 -22.01 16.94
N ALA A 176 1.21 -22.51 17.41
CA ALA A 176 2.48 -22.44 16.66
C ALA A 176 2.47 -23.33 15.40
N SER A 177 1.70 -24.43 15.43
CA SER A 177 1.44 -25.36 14.32
C SER A 177 0.10 -26.05 14.50
N SER A 178 -0.40 -26.73 13.48
CA SER A 178 -1.69 -27.45 13.50
C SER A 178 -1.80 -28.45 14.67
N ASN A 179 -0.69 -29.04 15.12
CA ASN A 179 -0.62 -30.03 16.18
C ASN A 179 -0.11 -29.49 17.51
N ALA A 180 0.20 -28.19 17.59
CA ALA A 180 0.67 -27.58 18.81
C ALA A 180 -0.52 -27.30 19.76
N PRO A 181 -0.28 -27.31 21.09
CA PRO A 181 -1.30 -26.88 22.05
C PRO A 181 -1.65 -25.41 21.84
N GLU A 182 -2.85 -25.06 22.22
CA GLU A 182 -3.30 -23.67 22.30
C GLU A 182 -2.60 -22.97 23.46
N THR A 183 -2.08 -21.78 23.20
CA THR A 183 -1.41 -20.93 24.17
C THR A 183 -1.89 -19.49 24.01
N ASP A 184 -1.59 -18.65 24.97
CA ASP A 184 -1.76 -17.21 24.82
C ASP A 184 -0.84 -16.67 23.74
N HIS A 185 -1.19 -15.52 23.17
CA HIS A 185 -0.41 -14.92 22.10
C HIS A 185 0.97 -14.49 22.57
N PRO A 186 2.06 -14.95 21.89
CA PRO A 186 3.41 -14.59 22.32
C PRO A 186 3.72 -13.12 22.03
N ARG A 187 4.34 -12.44 23.00
CA ARG A 187 4.79 -11.06 22.90
C ARG A 187 6.29 -11.02 22.66
N TYR A 188 6.74 -10.21 21.72
CA TYR A 188 8.10 -10.19 21.21
C TYR A 188 8.80 -8.87 21.49
N GLN A 189 10.08 -8.97 21.89
CA GLN A 189 11.00 -7.85 22.03
C GLN A 189 12.11 -7.94 20.97
N ILE A 190 12.57 -6.80 20.46
CA ILE A 190 13.69 -6.74 19.51
C ILE A 190 14.99 -6.85 20.27
N ARG A 191 15.78 -7.90 20.01
CA ARG A 191 17.09 -8.11 20.62
C ARG A 191 18.15 -7.31 19.88
N ASN A 192 18.36 -7.57 18.58
CA ASN A 192 19.39 -6.94 17.77
C ASN A 192 18.83 -6.42 16.45
N ILE A 193 19.45 -5.34 15.94
CA ILE A 193 19.16 -4.79 14.61
C ILE A 193 20.43 -4.84 13.77
N ASN A 194 20.46 -5.74 12.77
CA ASN A 194 21.58 -5.96 11.89
C ASN A 194 21.36 -5.29 10.53
N TYR A 195 22.37 -4.59 10.03
CA TYR A 195 22.36 -3.99 8.69
C TYR A 195 23.24 -4.81 7.75
N LEU A 196 22.65 -5.34 6.69
CA LEU A 196 23.27 -6.19 5.70
C LEU A 196 23.21 -5.53 4.33
N SER A 197 24.30 -5.62 3.56
CA SER A 197 24.27 -5.25 2.15
C SER A 197 23.78 -6.42 1.31
N ASN A 198 22.98 -6.15 0.30
CA ASN A 198 22.50 -7.18 -0.62
C ASN A 198 23.35 -7.26 -1.89
N ASP A 199 24.04 -6.18 -2.28
CA ASP A 199 24.72 -6.05 -3.57
C ASP A 199 26.26 -6.02 -3.45
N SER A 200 26.80 -5.82 -2.24
CA SER A 200 28.23 -5.67 -2.00
C SER A 200 28.58 -6.01 -0.55
N ASP A 201 29.87 -6.20 -0.26
CA ASP A 201 30.34 -6.46 1.11
C ASP A 201 30.11 -5.30 2.08
N ARG A 202 29.75 -4.12 1.57
CA ARG A 202 29.59 -2.91 2.40
C ARG A 202 28.41 -2.06 1.93
N ILE A 203 27.65 -1.56 2.91
CA ILE A 203 26.65 -0.49 2.67
C ILE A 203 27.40 0.84 2.55
N HIS A 204 27.32 1.49 1.40
CA HIS A 204 27.98 2.77 1.13
C HIS A 204 27.28 3.97 1.78
N LEU A 205 26.57 3.78 2.89
CA LEU A 205 25.94 4.82 3.69
C LEU A 205 26.64 4.94 5.05
N ARG A 206 26.64 6.14 5.62
CA ARG A 206 27.09 6.35 7.00
C ARG A 206 26.16 5.58 7.97
N ARG A 207 26.74 4.92 8.98
CA ARG A 207 25.95 4.18 10.00
C ARG A 207 24.86 5.04 10.63
N GLN A 208 25.15 6.33 10.86
CA GLN A 208 24.17 7.26 11.45
C GLN A 208 22.92 7.45 10.55
N VAL A 209 23.06 7.36 9.23
CA VAL A 209 21.94 7.43 8.29
C VAL A 209 21.04 6.22 8.44
N LEU A 210 21.61 5.01 8.54
CA LEU A 210 20.89 3.77 8.77
C LEU A 210 20.14 3.79 10.11
N LEU A 211 20.83 4.19 11.18
CA LEU A 211 20.23 4.34 12.51
C LEU A 211 19.10 5.37 12.55
N ASN A 212 19.26 6.50 11.84
CA ASN A 212 18.21 7.54 11.79
C ASN A 212 17.00 7.10 10.93
N ALA A 213 17.22 6.27 9.91
CA ALA A 213 16.13 5.72 9.09
C ALA A 213 15.36 4.62 9.81
N THR A 214 15.97 3.96 10.79
CA THR A 214 15.35 2.86 11.54
C THR A 214 14.53 3.40 12.70
N ALA A 215 13.21 3.20 12.66
CA ALA A 215 12.30 3.57 13.74
C ALA A 215 12.21 2.49 14.83
N LEU A 216 12.52 1.24 14.48
CA LEU A 216 12.64 0.12 15.43
C LEU A 216 13.81 0.38 16.40
N LYS A 217 13.74 -0.17 17.61
CA LYS A 217 14.79 -0.02 18.63
C LYS A 217 15.05 -1.34 19.33
N GLU A 218 16.33 -1.63 19.58
CA GLU A 218 16.75 -2.75 20.41
C GLU A 218 16.24 -2.58 21.86
N GLY A 219 15.88 -3.68 22.51
CA GLY A 219 15.34 -3.69 23.85
C GLY A 219 13.91 -3.12 23.97
N ARG A 220 13.20 -2.92 22.86
CA ARG A 220 11.81 -2.46 22.87
C ARG A 220 10.89 -3.50 22.24
N PRO A 221 9.58 -3.48 22.59
CA PRO A 221 8.59 -4.30 21.92
C PRO A 221 8.66 -4.16 20.41
N TYR A 222 8.36 -5.25 19.71
CA TYR A 222 8.07 -5.16 18.27
C TYR A 222 6.91 -4.18 18.04
N SER A 223 6.97 -3.43 16.95
CA SER A 223 5.90 -2.52 16.55
C SER A 223 5.77 -2.49 15.04
N ALA A 224 4.57 -2.83 14.55
CA ALA A 224 4.25 -2.81 13.11
C ALA A 224 4.30 -1.40 12.53
N SER A 225 3.86 -0.40 13.29
CA SER A 225 3.94 1.01 12.88
C SER A 225 5.38 1.51 12.81
N ALA A 226 6.26 1.06 13.73
CA ALA A 226 7.69 1.37 13.67
C ALA A 226 8.36 0.68 12.47
N LEU A 227 7.96 -0.56 12.15
CA LEU A 227 8.41 -1.26 10.95
C LEU A 227 8.01 -0.50 9.68
N GLN A 228 6.75 -0.09 9.57
CA GLN A 228 6.26 0.68 8.42
C GLN A 228 6.98 2.03 8.29
N ARG A 229 7.21 2.73 9.42
CA ARG A 229 8.02 3.97 9.43
C ARG A 229 9.45 3.70 8.97
N THR A 230 10.05 2.57 9.35
CA THR A 230 11.38 2.18 8.90
C THR A 230 11.41 2.01 7.39
N TYR A 231 10.47 1.26 6.79
CA TYR A 231 10.36 1.14 5.33
C TYR A 231 10.21 2.50 4.64
N ASN A 232 9.32 3.35 5.14
CA ASN A 232 9.08 4.69 4.57
C ASN A 232 10.32 5.59 4.66
N ASN A 233 11.07 5.50 5.76
CA ASN A 233 12.30 6.28 5.95
C ASN A 233 13.40 5.83 4.98
N PHE A 234 13.59 4.51 4.82
CA PHE A 234 14.56 3.99 3.85
C PHE A 234 14.18 4.30 2.40
N ALA A 235 12.88 4.25 2.06
CA ALA A 235 12.39 4.59 0.72
C ALA A 235 12.65 6.06 0.32
N ARG A 236 12.81 6.96 1.28
CA ARG A 236 13.16 8.38 1.04
C ARG A 236 14.64 8.60 0.74
N LEU A 237 15.50 7.61 1.04
CA LEU A 237 16.92 7.72 0.79
C LEU A 237 17.23 7.50 -0.69
N GLN A 238 17.70 8.53 -1.38
CA GLN A 238 17.98 8.50 -2.82
C GLN A 238 19.04 7.46 -3.21
N ALA A 239 19.96 7.17 -2.28
CA ALA A 239 20.99 6.16 -2.46
C ALA A 239 20.46 4.73 -2.31
N VAL A 240 19.26 4.53 -1.73
CA VAL A 240 18.66 3.21 -1.51
C VAL A 240 17.77 2.83 -2.69
N LYS A 241 17.97 1.64 -3.22
CA LYS A 241 17.17 1.07 -4.31
C LYS A 241 15.94 0.34 -3.75
N TYR A 242 16.17 -0.54 -2.79
CA TYR A 242 15.13 -1.23 -2.03
C TYR A 242 15.69 -1.68 -0.68
N THR A 243 14.76 -1.93 0.25
CA THR A 243 15.07 -2.45 1.59
C THR A 243 14.19 -3.66 1.86
N ASN A 244 14.80 -4.71 2.40
CA ASN A 244 14.10 -5.90 2.84
C ASN A 244 14.38 -6.11 4.33
N ILE A 245 13.32 -6.15 5.15
CA ILE A 245 13.43 -6.33 6.59
C ILE A 245 12.89 -7.69 6.96
N ARG A 246 13.72 -8.52 7.56
CA ARG A 246 13.37 -9.88 8.00
C ARG A 246 13.60 -10.00 9.49
N PHE A 247 12.68 -10.68 10.15
CA PHE A 247 12.81 -11.03 11.56
C PHE A 247 13.14 -12.52 11.67
N ALA A 248 14.05 -12.83 12.59
CA ALA A 248 14.37 -14.18 12.99
C ALA A 248 14.07 -14.35 14.47
N GLU A 249 13.27 -15.34 14.82
CA GLU A 249 13.02 -15.68 16.21
C GLU A 249 14.28 -16.30 16.83
N VAL A 250 14.60 -15.86 18.03
CA VAL A 250 15.75 -16.38 18.77
C VAL A 250 15.34 -17.68 19.46
N PRO A 251 16.07 -18.78 19.27
CA PRO A 251 15.81 -20.03 19.97
C PRO A 251 15.86 -19.87 21.49
N ASP A 252 15.02 -20.62 22.23
CA ASP A 252 14.92 -20.54 23.69
C ASP A 252 16.25 -20.83 24.39
N SER A 253 17.13 -21.66 23.80
CA SER A 253 18.48 -21.92 24.33
C SER A 253 19.36 -20.66 24.42
N ASN A 254 19.18 -19.70 23.53
CA ASN A 254 19.93 -18.44 23.51
C ASN A 254 19.25 -17.31 24.30
N ARG A 255 18.02 -17.53 24.75
CA ARG A 255 17.24 -16.58 25.52
C ARG A 255 17.75 -16.48 26.97
N ILE A 256 18.12 -17.60 27.59
CA ILE A 256 18.59 -17.66 28.99
C ILE A 256 19.83 -16.77 29.19
N ALA A 257 20.75 -16.76 28.21
CA ALA A 257 21.95 -15.93 28.25
C ALA A 257 21.64 -14.43 28.21
N TYR A 258 20.62 -14.01 27.44
CA TYR A 258 20.24 -12.60 27.29
C TYR A 258 19.49 -12.04 28.51
N VAL A 259 18.55 -12.81 29.05
CA VAL A 259 17.77 -12.40 30.24
C VAL A 259 18.66 -12.33 31.52
N GLY A 260 19.70 -13.16 31.57
CA GLY A 260 20.67 -13.14 32.67
C GLY A 260 21.59 -11.90 32.71
N GLU A 261 21.79 -11.22 31.57
CA GLU A 261 22.60 -9.99 31.49
C GLU A 261 21.77 -8.71 31.70
N SER A 262 20.45 -8.76 31.48
CA SER A 262 19.56 -7.61 31.67
C SER A 262 18.92 -7.66 33.07
N GLN A 263 19.59 -7.05 34.06
CA GLN A 263 19.09 -6.97 35.45
C GLN A 263 17.90 -6.02 35.68
N ASN A 264 17.14 -5.65 34.65
CA ASN A 264 15.85 -4.98 34.81
C ASN A 264 14.72 -6.02 34.79
N ALA A 265 14.65 -6.80 35.87
CA ALA A 265 13.61 -7.78 36.17
C ALA A 265 12.29 -7.08 36.54
N GLY A 266 11.69 -6.38 35.58
CA GLY A 266 10.38 -5.74 35.75
C GLY A 266 9.41 -6.01 34.59
N ASP A 267 9.89 -6.67 33.49
CA ASP A 267 9.12 -6.93 32.31
C ASP A 267 9.12 -8.44 31.97
N ASP A 268 8.57 -9.25 32.88
CA ASP A 268 8.34 -10.69 32.68
C ASP A 268 7.30 -10.99 31.55
N ASP A 269 6.81 -9.95 30.92
CA ASP A 269 5.71 -9.98 29.95
C ASP A 269 6.16 -10.32 28.51
N PHE A 270 7.48 -10.19 28.22
CA PHE A 270 8.04 -10.55 26.93
C PHE A 270 8.62 -11.96 26.92
N ASN A 271 7.87 -12.88 26.34
CA ASN A 271 8.25 -14.27 26.34
C ASN A 271 9.12 -14.70 25.15
N ARG A 272 9.34 -13.81 24.14
CA ARG A 272 10.14 -14.13 22.94
C ARG A 272 10.99 -12.96 22.44
N LEU A 273 12.12 -13.30 21.79
CA LEU A 273 13.06 -12.33 21.23
C LEU A 273 13.13 -12.43 19.71
N LEU A 274 13.32 -11.29 19.05
CA LEU A 274 13.47 -11.15 17.60
C LEU A 274 14.80 -10.49 17.25
N ASP A 275 15.52 -11.06 16.30
CA ASP A 275 16.60 -10.37 15.58
C ASP A 275 16.05 -9.76 14.29
N CYS A 276 16.25 -8.46 14.13
CA CYS A 276 15.83 -7.71 12.95
C CYS A 276 17.00 -7.58 11.97
N ASN A 277 16.88 -8.17 10.79
CA ASN A 277 17.88 -8.09 9.72
C ASN A 277 17.37 -7.16 8.61
N ILE A 278 17.99 -5.98 8.50
CA ILE A 278 17.68 -4.96 7.50
C ILE A 278 18.68 -5.09 6.35
N GLN A 279 18.21 -5.67 5.24
CA GLN A 279 18.99 -5.81 4.01
C GLN A 279 18.76 -4.58 3.14
N VAL A 280 19.84 -3.88 2.80
CA VAL A 280 19.80 -2.65 2.01
C VAL A 280 20.51 -2.88 0.68
N SER A 281 19.80 -2.63 -0.42
CA SER A 281 20.37 -2.56 -1.76
C SER A 281 20.52 -1.09 -2.15
N THR A 282 21.67 -0.71 -2.70
CA THR A 282 21.96 0.68 -3.06
C THR A 282 21.89 0.90 -4.56
N ASN A 283 21.49 2.11 -4.96
CA ASN A 283 21.55 2.57 -6.34
C ASN A 283 23.01 2.80 -6.76
N LYS A 284 23.27 2.78 -8.07
CA LYS A 284 24.52 3.32 -8.61
C LYS A 284 24.65 4.80 -8.16
N PRO A 285 25.79 5.18 -7.58
CA PRO A 285 25.93 6.50 -6.98
C PRO A 285 25.83 7.61 -8.03
N SER A 286 26.34 7.40 -9.24
CA SER A 286 26.34 8.40 -10.30
C SER A 286 25.63 7.91 -11.55
N THR A 287 24.87 8.80 -12.19
CA THR A 287 24.25 8.59 -13.50
C THR A 287 24.40 9.84 -14.36
N ILE A 288 24.55 9.62 -15.66
CA ILE A 288 24.49 10.67 -16.67
C ILE A 288 23.31 10.37 -17.56
N SER A 289 22.45 11.36 -17.81
CA SER A 289 21.33 11.26 -18.73
C SER A 289 21.45 12.34 -19.79
N PHE A 290 21.13 11.97 -21.03
CA PHE A 290 21.00 12.88 -22.16
C PHE A 290 19.56 12.82 -22.66
N GLN A 291 18.91 13.97 -22.77
CA GLN A 291 17.50 14.07 -23.17
C GLN A 291 17.37 15.08 -24.32
N PRO A 292 17.16 14.61 -25.54
CA PRO A 292 16.77 15.47 -26.67
C PRO A 292 15.28 15.77 -26.59
N GLU A 293 14.89 16.99 -26.91
CA GLU A 293 13.51 17.49 -26.95
C GLU A 293 13.23 18.15 -28.29
N GLY A 294 12.04 17.94 -28.84
CA GLY A 294 11.52 18.66 -30.01
C GLY A 294 10.20 19.32 -29.65
N THR A 295 10.03 20.58 -29.95
CA THR A 295 8.79 21.32 -29.72
C THR A 295 8.22 21.86 -31.02
N ASN A 296 6.90 21.94 -31.11
CA ASN A 296 6.17 22.62 -32.13
C ASN A 296 5.04 23.41 -31.50
N THR A 297 5.19 24.72 -31.46
CA THR A 297 4.22 25.63 -30.82
C THR A 297 3.65 26.54 -31.91
N ALA A 298 2.39 26.31 -32.28
CA ALA A 298 1.66 27.12 -33.25
C ALA A 298 2.35 27.27 -34.64
N GLY A 299 3.22 26.33 -35.02
CA GLY A 299 3.96 26.37 -36.28
C GLY A 299 5.45 26.70 -36.14
N ASP A 300 5.85 27.17 -34.95
CA ASP A 300 7.26 27.41 -34.62
C ASP A 300 7.92 26.10 -34.17
N PHE A 301 9.06 25.78 -34.75
CA PHE A 301 9.80 24.57 -34.46
C PHE A 301 10.95 24.90 -33.50
N GLY A 302 11.00 24.15 -32.40
CA GLY A 302 12.10 24.22 -31.46
C GLY A 302 12.78 22.87 -31.26
N ALA A 303 14.04 22.91 -30.93
CA ALA A 303 14.83 21.76 -30.49
C ALA A 303 15.62 22.12 -29.25
N ALA A 304 15.62 21.24 -28.27
CA ALA A 304 16.43 21.39 -27.07
C ALA A 304 17.15 20.08 -26.76
N ALA A 305 18.24 20.20 -26.02
CA ALA A 305 18.92 19.02 -25.47
C ALA A 305 19.41 19.34 -24.06
N SER A 306 19.21 18.41 -23.13
CA SER A 306 19.76 18.50 -21.78
C SER A 306 20.71 17.36 -21.49
N LEU A 307 21.78 17.67 -20.74
CA LEU A 307 22.74 16.73 -20.20
C LEU A 307 22.74 16.88 -18.68
N THR A 308 22.29 15.86 -17.98
CA THR A 308 22.18 15.88 -16.52
C THR A 308 23.13 14.87 -15.89
N TYR A 309 24.02 15.33 -15.01
CA TYR A 309 24.78 14.50 -14.10
C TYR A 309 24.07 14.45 -12.74
N THR A 310 23.84 13.24 -12.22
CA THR A 310 23.24 13.05 -10.90
C THR A 310 24.12 12.15 -10.04
N ASN A 311 24.45 12.61 -8.82
CA ASN A 311 25.06 11.77 -7.78
C ASN A 311 24.10 11.67 -6.60
N ARG A 312 23.71 10.43 -6.21
CA ARG A 312 22.69 10.15 -5.18
C ARG A 312 23.26 9.89 -3.79
N ASN A 313 24.55 10.00 -3.62
CA ASN A 313 25.22 9.68 -2.35
C ASN A 313 26.49 10.49 -2.14
N LEU A 314 26.39 11.79 -2.36
CA LEU A 314 27.54 12.72 -2.45
C LEU A 314 28.46 12.63 -1.23
N PHE A 315 27.88 12.66 -0.01
CA PHE A 315 28.64 12.60 1.26
C PHE A 315 28.34 11.33 2.06
N ARG A 316 27.91 10.23 1.42
CA ARG A 316 27.44 8.99 2.06
C ARG A 316 26.27 9.16 3.03
N GLY A 317 25.50 10.22 2.84
CA GLY A 317 24.30 10.54 3.62
C GLY A 317 23.02 10.47 2.82
N SER A 318 23.13 9.94 1.57
CA SER A 318 22.04 9.95 0.58
C SER A 318 21.64 11.35 0.14
N GLU A 319 22.58 12.30 0.19
CA GLU A 319 22.42 13.61 -0.43
C GLU A 319 22.51 13.44 -1.96
N GLN A 320 21.59 14.07 -2.69
CA GLN A 320 21.59 14.04 -4.15
C GLN A 320 22.08 15.38 -4.69
N LEU A 321 23.15 15.32 -5.49
CA LEU A 321 23.60 16.43 -6.33
C LEU A 321 23.14 16.16 -7.77
N SER A 322 22.49 17.13 -8.39
CA SER A 322 22.16 17.14 -9.82
C SER A 322 22.74 18.37 -10.45
N ILE A 323 23.42 18.21 -11.59
CA ILE A 323 23.91 19.32 -12.41
C ILE A 323 23.36 19.08 -13.80
N GLU A 324 22.61 20.05 -14.31
CA GLU A 324 22.00 20.02 -15.63
C GLU A 324 22.54 21.13 -16.49
N PHE A 325 22.90 20.79 -17.72
CA PHE A 325 23.21 21.72 -18.81
C PHE A 325 22.12 21.55 -19.86
N ARG A 326 21.42 22.64 -20.21
CA ARG A 326 20.40 22.65 -21.23
C ARG A 326 20.72 23.69 -22.28
N GLY A 327 20.56 23.31 -23.55
CA GLY A 327 20.57 24.22 -24.69
C GLY A 327 19.27 24.09 -25.45
N ALA A 328 18.64 25.20 -25.78
CA ALA A 328 17.42 25.24 -26.58
C ALA A 328 17.56 26.22 -27.75
N TYR A 329 16.94 25.87 -28.86
CA TYR A 329 16.83 26.68 -30.05
C TYR A 329 15.38 26.67 -30.51
N GLU A 330 14.82 27.84 -30.78
CA GLU A 330 13.47 28.00 -31.29
C GLU A 330 13.49 28.97 -32.49
N ALA A 331 12.91 28.50 -33.60
CA ALA A 331 12.72 29.30 -34.81
C ALA A 331 11.31 29.89 -34.80
N ILE A 332 11.20 31.19 -34.54
CA ILE A 332 9.92 31.91 -34.53
C ILE A 332 9.62 32.41 -35.95
N THR A 333 8.52 31.88 -36.54
CA THR A 333 8.08 32.26 -37.89
C THR A 333 6.69 32.90 -37.81
N GLY A 334 6.52 34.08 -38.37
CA GLY A 334 5.19 34.58 -38.75
C GLY A 334 4.47 35.55 -37.81
N LEU A 335 5.14 36.26 -36.94
CA LEU A 335 4.55 37.44 -36.26
C LEU A 335 4.63 38.65 -37.23
N GLU A 336 3.48 39.14 -37.76
CA GLU A 336 3.40 40.34 -38.57
C GLU A 336 4.05 41.52 -37.85
N GLY A 337 5.16 42.05 -38.41
CA GLY A 337 5.91 43.17 -37.86
C GLY A 337 7.22 42.82 -37.13
N TYR A 338 7.52 41.56 -36.93
CA TYR A 338 8.81 41.07 -36.43
C TYR A 338 9.51 40.26 -37.54
N GLN A 339 10.78 40.60 -37.79
CA GLN A 339 11.62 39.74 -38.64
C GLN A 339 11.82 38.40 -37.95
N ASP A 340 11.92 37.33 -38.74
CA ASP A 340 12.22 35.97 -38.26
C ASP A 340 13.38 36.03 -37.27
N GLN A 341 13.09 35.85 -36.00
CA GLN A 341 14.09 35.87 -34.93
C GLN A 341 14.28 34.47 -34.37
N ASN A 342 15.49 33.97 -34.44
CA ASN A 342 15.85 32.70 -33.80
C ASN A 342 16.20 33.03 -32.33
N TYR A 343 15.57 32.26 -31.46
CA TYR A 343 15.88 32.33 -30.02
C TYR A 343 16.80 31.17 -29.63
N THR A 344 17.89 31.49 -28.92
CA THR A 344 18.80 30.47 -28.40
C THR A 344 18.98 30.71 -26.91
N GLU A 345 18.77 29.67 -26.13
CA GLU A 345 18.85 29.68 -24.67
C GLU A 345 19.86 28.64 -24.19
N TYR A 346 20.68 29.04 -23.24
CA TYR A 346 21.57 28.10 -22.54
C TYR A 346 21.35 28.28 -21.05
N SER A 347 21.06 27.17 -20.35
CA SER A 347 20.89 27.20 -18.91
C SER A 347 21.76 26.17 -18.21
N VAL A 348 22.17 26.49 -17.00
CA VAL A 348 22.90 25.61 -16.11
C VAL A 348 22.18 25.60 -14.77
N GLU A 349 21.74 24.44 -14.33
CA GLU A 349 21.10 24.25 -13.03
C GLU A 349 21.93 23.34 -12.16
N GLY A 350 22.23 23.79 -10.93
CA GLY A 350 22.80 22.95 -9.87
C GLY A 350 21.82 22.79 -8.74
N LYS A 351 21.52 21.52 -8.37
CA LYS A 351 20.52 21.17 -7.35
C LYS A 351 21.09 20.19 -6.34
N LEU A 352 21.01 20.56 -5.04
CA LEU A 352 21.44 19.71 -3.93
C LEU A 352 20.25 19.41 -3.02
N VAL A 353 19.89 18.13 -2.92
CA VAL A 353 18.76 17.65 -2.12
C VAL A 353 19.28 16.85 -0.94
N PHE A 354 18.85 17.22 0.27
CA PHE A 354 19.10 16.48 1.50
C PHE A 354 17.87 15.65 1.83
N PRO A 355 18.00 14.34 2.14
CA PRO A 355 16.87 13.46 2.47
C PRO A 355 16.25 13.75 3.85
N ARG A 356 16.67 14.81 4.49
CA ARG A 356 16.24 15.25 5.82
C ARG A 356 16.10 16.77 5.87
N PHE A 357 15.30 17.23 6.80
CA PHE A 357 15.17 18.65 7.06
C PHE A 357 16.47 19.21 7.67
N VAL A 358 17.13 20.10 6.92
CA VAL A 358 18.37 20.77 7.32
C VAL A 358 18.04 22.19 7.79
N ALA A 359 17.92 22.37 9.09
CA ALA A 359 17.72 23.67 9.72
C ALA A 359 18.67 23.79 10.93
N PRO A 360 19.84 24.41 10.77
CA PRO A 360 20.85 24.42 11.83
C PRO A 360 20.39 25.14 13.12
N PHE A 361 19.41 26.03 12.99
CA PHE A 361 18.87 26.84 14.10
C PHE A 361 17.81 26.11 14.95
N LEU A 362 17.31 24.93 14.50
CA LEU A 362 16.27 24.17 15.19
C LEU A 362 16.86 23.01 16.00
N SER A 363 16.17 22.65 17.09
CA SER A 363 16.62 21.57 17.96
C SER A 363 16.68 20.21 17.23
N LYS A 364 17.59 19.33 17.66
CA LYS A 364 17.75 17.98 17.09
C LYS A 364 16.45 17.18 17.13
N ASN A 365 15.69 17.32 18.24
CA ASN A 365 14.42 16.59 18.42
C ASN A 365 13.33 17.07 17.45
N PHE A 366 13.24 18.37 17.19
CA PHE A 366 12.32 18.92 16.22
C PHE A 366 12.65 18.43 14.80
N ARG A 367 13.91 18.51 14.38
CA ARG A 367 14.36 18.07 13.04
C ARG A 367 14.11 16.57 12.80
N ARG A 368 14.24 15.72 13.83
CA ARG A 368 13.97 14.27 13.72
C ARG A 368 12.49 13.92 13.54
N ARG A 369 11.58 14.78 13.98
CA ARG A 369 10.13 14.60 13.82
C ARG A 369 9.63 15.05 12.45
N GLN A 370 10.41 15.87 11.75
CA GLN A 370 10.03 16.38 10.43
C GLN A 370 10.30 15.33 9.35
N THR A 371 9.34 15.18 8.45
CA THR A 371 9.42 14.27 7.29
C THR A 371 9.82 15.04 6.02
N ALA A 372 10.14 16.31 6.12
CA ALA A 372 10.49 17.20 5.02
C ALA A 372 11.93 16.98 4.53
N ASN A 373 12.16 17.17 3.25
CA ASN A 373 13.48 17.27 2.64
C ASN A 373 13.91 18.74 2.59
N SER A 374 15.21 18.99 2.48
CA SER A 374 15.74 20.32 2.16
C SER A 374 16.37 20.30 0.79
N GLU A 375 16.07 21.31 0.00
CA GLU A 375 16.57 21.49 -1.35
C GLU A 375 17.25 22.85 -1.48
N LEU A 376 18.41 22.86 -2.11
CA LEU A 376 19.13 24.05 -2.51
C LEU A 376 19.34 23.96 -4.01
N SER A 377 18.84 24.95 -4.75
CA SER A 377 19.03 25.06 -6.19
C SER A 377 19.63 26.41 -6.56
N VAL A 378 20.45 26.38 -7.59
CA VAL A 378 21.03 27.57 -8.23
C VAL A 378 20.91 27.38 -9.72
N SER A 379 20.28 28.33 -10.41
CA SER A 379 20.16 28.35 -11.87
C SER A 379 20.79 29.61 -12.43
N TRP A 380 21.31 29.46 -13.63
CA TRP A 380 21.80 30.53 -14.47
C TRP A 380 21.31 30.31 -15.90
N ASP A 381 20.71 31.35 -16.49
CA ASP A 381 20.12 31.35 -17.84
C ASP A 381 20.78 32.42 -18.68
#